data_4eef2c7db20bb7d953974c36b3185f5f
#
_entry.id   4eef2c7db20bb7d953974c36b3185f5f
#
_cell.length_a   1.000
_cell.length_b   1.000
_cell.length_c   1.000
_cell.angle_alpha   90.00
_cell.angle_beta   90.00
_cell.angle_gamma   90.00
#
_symmetry.space_group_name_H-M   'P 1'
#
loop_
_entity.id
_entity.type
_entity.pdbx_description
1 polymer ?
#
loop_
_entity_poly.entity_id
_entity_poly.type
_entity_poly.pdbx_seq_one_letter_code
_entity_poly.pdbx_strand_id
1 'polypeptide(L)'
;MNPVNVINTIHSKTEQGITEVYLVACGGSLVDMYPAKYFLESEARKIVTGLYTANEFVHATPKRLNKDSLVIVCSHGGNTPESVEAAKVAKEHGAHTIGLTHNDEAALLSYSDQAFVYEWGADTDVKNNPMAIILELVVETLNVTEGYAHYEAFQNGIGKINGIIKKGEQQVAERTKEFAEKYKDEELFYILSSGASYGHAYGFAICSLMEMQWLNAASIHSGEYFHGPFEVTDKETPFILLMNEGRTRALDERAKTFLGQYAEKVEVVDAKELGINTIADEVVEFFNPILFYSIMCVYRSALADVRNHPLETRRYMGKVSY
;
A
#
# COMPACT_ATOMS: atom_id res chain seq x y z
N MET A 1 -7.95 7.95 -17.52
CA MET A 1 -6.67 8.61 -17.91
C MET A 1 -5.61 7.50 -17.96
N ASN A 2 -4.56 7.64 -18.79
CA ASN A 2 -3.54 6.60 -18.97
C ASN A 2 -2.22 7.06 -18.31
N PRO A 3 -1.60 6.30 -17.38
CA PRO A 3 -0.35 6.66 -16.72
C PRO A 3 0.78 7.06 -17.70
N VAL A 4 0.95 6.31 -18.79
CA VAL A 4 1.97 6.60 -19.83
C VAL A 4 1.84 8.02 -20.39
N ASN A 5 0.63 8.43 -20.79
CA ASN A 5 0.41 9.75 -21.38
C ASN A 5 0.62 10.87 -20.37
N VAL A 6 0.21 10.65 -19.12
CA VAL A 6 0.36 11.62 -18.03
C VAL A 6 1.84 11.85 -17.74
N ILE A 7 2.60 10.79 -17.54
CA ILE A 7 4.03 10.89 -17.22
C ILE A 7 4.82 11.49 -18.39
N ASN A 8 4.55 11.07 -19.62
CA ASN A 8 5.19 11.68 -20.80
C ASN A 8 4.91 13.17 -20.91
N THR A 9 3.68 13.60 -20.59
CA THR A 9 3.30 15.03 -20.60
C THR A 9 4.06 15.81 -19.53
N ILE A 10 4.21 15.26 -18.33
CA ILE A 10 4.98 15.88 -17.23
C ILE A 10 6.45 15.91 -17.59
N HIS A 11 7.01 14.77 -17.97
CA HIS A 11 8.44 14.65 -18.32
C HIS A 11 8.86 15.65 -19.42
N SER A 12 8.01 15.89 -20.41
CA SER A 12 8.29 16.86 -21.47
C SER A 12 8.34 18.32 -21.01
N LYS A 13 7.84 18.61 -19.80
CA LYS A 13 7.84 19.96 -19.21
C LYS A 13 8.97 20.17 -18.20
N THR A 14 9.67 19.12 -17.78
CA THR A 14 10.84 19.21 -16.90
C THR A 14 12.07 19.63 -17.72
N GLU A 15 13.00 20.32 -17.07
CA GLU A 15 14.24 20.77 -17.75
C GLU A 15 15.31 19.67 -17.78
N GLN A 16 15.39 18.86 -16.71
CA GLN A 16 16.41 17.81 -16.54
C GLN A 16 15.79 16.40 -16.47
N GLY A 17 14.51 16.26 -16.79
CA GLY A 17 13.73 15.07 -16.47
C GLY A 17 13.20 15.14 -15.02
N ILE A 18 12.41 14.14 -14.62
CA ILE A 18 11.90 14.03 -13.24
C ILE A 18 13.06 13.55 -12.35
N THR A 19 13.48 14.39 -11.39
CA THR A 19 14.62 14.11 -10.50
C THR A 19 14.19 13.65 -9.11
N GLU A 20 13.02 14.07 -8.64
CA GLU A 20 12.43 13.65 -7.38
C GLU A 20 11.00 13.19 -7.58
N VAL A 21 10.60 12.15 -6.82
CA VAL A 21 9.20 11.70 -6.72
C VAL A 21 8.80 11.68 -5.25
N TYR A 22 7.83 12.50 -4.91
CA TYR A 22 7.24 12.56 -3.57
C TYR A 22 5.86 11.93 -3.58
N LEU A 23 5.66 10.98 -2.69
CA LEU A 23 4.42 10.25 -2.48
C LEU A 23 3.78 10.76 -1.19
N VAL A 24 2.61 11.36 -1.28
CA VAL A 24 2.03 12.12 -0.17
C VAL A 24 0.57 11.74 0.04
N ALA A 25 0.23 11.28 1.24
CA ALA A 25 -1.14 10.92 1.59
C ALA A 25 -1.33 10.79 3.12
N CYS A 26 -2.52 10.35 3.56
CA CYS A 26 -2.83 10.02 4.95
C CYS A 26 -3.54 8.67 5.03
N GLY A 27 -3.35 7.93 6.12
CA GLY A 27 -4.09 6.71 6.45
C GLY A 27 -4.02 5.66 5.35
N GLY A 28 -5.17 5.11 4.93
CA GLY A 28 -5.25 4.08 3.89
C GLY A 28 -4.64 4.51 2.55
N SER A 29 -4.84 5.78 2.15
CA SER A 29 -4.22 6.30 0.93
C SER A 29 -2.69 6.38 1.02
N LEU A 30 -2.12 6.56 2.23
CA LEU A 30 -0.66 6.47 2.43
C LEU A 30 -0.16 5.04 2.26
N VAL A 31 -0.97 4.06 2.68
CA VAL A 31 -0.67 2.62 2.48
C VAL A 31 -0.54 2.30 1.00
N ASP A 32 -1.40 2.88 0.16
CA ASP A 32 -1.35 2.69 -1.31
C ASP A 32 -0.05 3.22 -1.95
N MET A 33 0.68 4.10 -1.26
CA MET A 33 1.93 4.69 -1.72
C MET A 33 3.18 3.84 -1.43
N TYR A 34 3.13 2.96 -0.42
CA TYR A 34 4.31 2.18 -0.01
C TYR A 34 4.91 1.31 -1.10
N PRO A 35 4.12 0.58 -1.94
CA PRO A 35 4.69 -0.21 -3.03
C PRO A 35 5.46 0.63 -4.04
N ALA A 36 4.95 1.80 -4.37
CA ALA A 36 5.59 2.75 -5.28
C ALA A 36 6.91 3.29 -4.72
N LYS A 37 6.94 3.62 -3.41
CA LYS A 37 8.19 3.99 -2.72
C LYS A 37 9.20 2.86 -2.81
N TYR A 38 8.80 1.65 -2.41
CA TYR A 38 9.67 0.48 -2.42
C TYR A 38 10.21 0.19 -3.82
N PHE A 39 9.36 0.30 -4.85
CA PHE A 39 9.77 0.13 -6.25
C PHE A 39 10.87 1.13 -6.64
N LEU A 40 10.65 2.42 -6.42
CA LEU A 40 11.64 3.44 -6.79
C LEU A 40 12.95 3.29 -6.00
N GLU A 41 12.89 3.00 -4.69
CA GLU A 41 14.09 2.75 -3.88
C GLU A 41 14.87 1.50 -4.32
N SER A 42 14.18 0.52 -4.92
CA SER A 42 14.79 -0.73 -5.40
C SER A 42 15.38 -0.60 -6.79
N GLU A 43 14.73 0.13 -7.68
CA GLU A 43 15.00 0.07 -9.12
C GLU A 43 15.60 1.37 -9.68
N ALA A 44 15.32 2.54 -9.08
CA ALA A 44 15.82 3.82 -9.56
C ALA A 44 17.29 4.05 -9.12
N ARG A 45 18.05 4.68 -10.01
CA ARG A 45 19.47 5.04 -9.77
C ARG A 45 19.67 6.54 -9.61
N LYS A 46 18.81 7.34 -10.22
CA LYS A 46 18.92 8.81 -10.27
C LYS A 46 17.76 9.49 -9.57
N ILE A 47 16.54 8.91 -9.68
CA ILE A 47 15.35 9.46 -9.04
C ILE A 47 15.46 9.30 -7.54
N VAL A 48 15.32 10.42 -6.82
CA VAL A 48 15.20 10.41 -5.35
C VAL A 48 13.72 10.31 -4.99
N THR A 49 13.36 9.38 -4.11
CA THR A 49 11.98 9.22 -3.66
C THR A 49 11.80 9.57 -2.19
N GLY A 50 10.61 10.06 -1.84
CA GLY A 50 10.19 10.32 -0.47
C GLY A 50 8.73 9.96 -0.26
N LEU A 51 8.41 9.37 0.90
CA LEU A 51 7.05 9.07 1.33
C LEU A 51 6.75 9.91 2.57
N TYR A 52 5.66 10.67 2.53
CA TYR A 52 5.29 11.59 3.59
C TYR A 52 3.82 11.45 3.97
N THR A 53 3.52 11.57 5.26
CA THR A 53 2.18 11.96 5.64
C THR A 53 1.92 13.38 5.11
N ALA A 54 0.69 13.66 4.67
CA ALA A 54 0.40 14.95 4.04
C ALA A 54 0.74 16.14 4.97
N ASN A 55 0.46 15.99 6.27
CA ASN A 55 0.73 17.06 7.23
C ASN A 55 2.25 17.25 7.48
N GLU A 56 3.02 16.16 7.50
CA GLU A 56 4.48 16.26 7.59
C GLU A 56 5.08 16.94 6.35
N PHE A 57 4.58 16.60 5.16
CA PHE A 57 5.02 17.24 3.91
C PHE A 57 4.79 18.76 3.94
N VAL A 58 3.65 19.22 4.47
CA VAL A 58 3.33 20.65 4.62
C VAL A 58 4.26 21.33 5.61
N HIS A 59 4.45 20.75 6.81
CA HIS A 59 5.22 21.41 7.89
C HIS A 59 6.73 21.23 7.76
N ALA A 60 7.19 20.17 7.13
CA ALA A 60 8.60 19.85 6.90
C ALA A 60 8.90 19.64 5.41
N THR A 61 8.45 20.58 4.59
CA THR A 61 8.58 20.52 3.12
C THR A 61 10.02 20.20 2.71
N PRO A 62 10.24 19.14 1.88
CA PRO A 62 11.58 18.75 1.46
C PRO A 62 12.30 19.88 0.72
N LYS A 63 13.53 20.19 1.13
CA LYS A 63 14.34 21.25 0.49
C LYS A 63 14.67 20.98 -0.98
N ARG A 64 14.56 19.74 -1.43
CA ARG A 64 14.77 19.34 -2.82
C ARG A 64 13.53 19.52 -3.68
N LEU A 65 12.38 19.86 -3.11
CA LEU A 65 11.14 20.10 -3.85
C LEU A 65 11.33 21.29 -4.81
N ASN A 66 11.15 21.05 -6.10
CA ASN A 66 11.41 22.03 -7.16
C ASN A 66 10.61 21.71 -8.43
N LYS A 67 10.81 22.48 -9.50
CA LYS A 67 10.10 22.35 -10.78
C LYS A 67 10.37 21.03 -11.57
N ASP A 68 11.40 20.28 -11.23
CA ASP A 68 11.69 18.98 -11.81
C ASP A 68 11.23 17.84 -10.88
N SER A 69 10.50 18.17 -9.81
CA SER A 69 9.89 17.20 -8.91
C SER A 69 8.48 16.80 -9.34
N LEU A 70 8.14 15.54 -9.16
CA LEU A 70 6.80 14.99 -9.27
C LEU A 70 6.24 14.72 -7.88
N VAL A 71 5.07 15.27 -7.55
CA VAL A 71 4.36 15.01 -6.30
C VAL A 71 3.05 14.29 -6.61
N ILE A 72 2.91 13.07 -6.12
CA ILE A 72 1.70 12.27 -6.25
C ILE A 72 0.95 12.34 -4.92
N VAL A 73 -0.25 12.93 -4.94
CA VAL A 73 -1.10 13.08 -3.75
C VAL A 73 -2.34 12.20 -3.90
N CYS A 74 -2.61 11.35 -2.91
CA CYS A 74 -3.81 10.52 -2.89
C CYS A 74 -4.69 10.82 -1.67
N SER A 75 -5.99 10.95 -1.92
CA SER A 75 -7.01 11.04 -0.88
C SER A 75 -8.31 10.46 -1.41
N HIS A 76 -8.85 9.42 -0.77
CA HIS A 76 -10.04 8.72 -1.25
C HIS A 76 -11.22 9.67 -1.48
N GLY A 77 -11.61 10.45 -0.48
CA GLY A 77 -12.64 11.49 -0.63
C GLY A 77 -12.15 12.77 -1.29
N GLY A 78 -10.83 12.95 -1.41
CA GLY A 78 -10.18 14.10 -2.05
C GLY A 78 -10.36 15.44 -1.34
N ASN A 79 -10.94 15.45 -0.14
CA ASN A 79 -11.23 16.66 0.65
C ASN A 79 -10.50 16.67 2.01
N THR A 80 -9.59 15.73 2.27
CA THR A 80 -8.74 15.73 3.47
C THR A 80 -7.91 17.01 3.47
N PRO A 81 -8.08 17.90 4.48
CA PRO A 81 -7.46 19.24 4.46
C PRO A 81 -5.95 19.19 4.27
N GLU A 82 -5.28 18.26 4.94
CA GLU A 82 -3.82 18.08 4.88
C GLU A 82 -3.37 17.65 3.48
N SER A 83 -4.13 16.77 2.81
CA SER A 83 -3.81 16.32 1.45
C SER A 83 -4.02 17.43 0.41
N VAL A 84 -5.07 18.24 0.59
CA VAL A 84 -5.32 19.41 -0.27
C VAL A 84 -4.22 20.46 -0.09
N GLU A 85 -3.82 20.75 1.16
CA GLU A 85 -2.75 21.71 1.44
C GLU A 85 -1.39 21.19 0.93
N ALA A 86 -1.11 19.88 1.03
CA ALA A 86 0.12 19.31 0.47
C ALA A 86 0.21 19.49 -1.06
N ALA A 87 -0.90 19.29 -1.78
CA ALA A 87 -0.94 19.53 -3.23
C ALA A 87 -0.72 21.01 -3.57
N LYS A 88 -1.27 21.92 -2.76
CA LYS A 88 -1.07 23.36 -2.93
C LYS A 88 0.39 23.75 -2.67
N VAL A 89 0.99 23.29 -1.58
CA VAL A 89 2.42 23.53 -1.27
C VAL A 89 3.31 23.01 -2.39
N ALA A 90 3.05 21.81 -2.92
CA ALA A 90 3.79 21.26 -4.05
C ALA A 90 3.73 22.19 -5.28
N LYS A 91 2.54 22.66 -5.62
CA LYS A 91 2.31 23.60 -6.73
C LYS A 91 3.00 24.95 -6.52
N GLU A 92 2.97 25.50 -5.32
CA GLU A 92 3.65 26.76 -4.95
C GLU A 92 5.17 26.69 -5.12
N HIS A 93 5.76 25.47 -4.96
CA HIS A 93 7.18 25.21 -5.21
C HIS A 93 7.49 24.92 -6.70
N GLY A 94 6.47 24.96 -7.56
CA GLY A 94 6.61 24.72 -9.00
C GLY A 94 6.68 23.24 -9.38
N ALA A 95 6.50 22.31 -8.43
CA ALA A 95 6.49 20.87 -8.71
C ALA A 95 5.28 20.47 -9.56
N HIS A 96 5.45 19.42 -10.36
CA HIS A 96 4.36 18.80 -11.08
C HIS A 96 3.51 17.96 -10.11
N THR A 97 2.18 18.11 -10.19
CA THR A 97 1.27 17.46 -9.25
C THR A 97 0.32 16.50 -9.95
N ILE A 98 0.18 15.30 -9.38
CA ILE A 98 -0.84 14.32 -9.76
C ILE A 98 -1.72 14.06 -8.54
N GLY A 99 -3.04 14.35 -8.67
CA GLY A 99 -4.04 14.04 -7.66
C GLY A 99 -4.76 12.73 -7.96
N LEU A 100 -4.92 11.86 -6.97
CA LEU A 100 -5.74 10.66 -7.06
C LEU A 100 -6.88 10.73 -6.04
N THR A 101 -8.11 10.50 -6.51
CA THR A 101 -9.30 10.48 -5.66
C THR A 101 -10.38 9.59 -6.28
N HIS A 102 -11.37 9.17 -5.48
CA HIS A 102 -12.59 8.51 -5.97
C HIS A 102 -13.72 9.52 -6.27
N ASN A 103 -13.57 10.76 -5.81
CA ASN A 103 -14.57 11.82 -5.96
C ASN A 103 -14.16 12.82 -7.03
N ASP A 104 -14.94 12.94 -8.09
CA ASP A 104 -14.69 13.83 -9.24
C ASP A 104 -14.94 15.33 -8.95
N GLU A 105 -15.57 15.65 -7.81
CA GLU A 105 -15.78 17.02 -7.33
C GLU A 105 -14.82 17.42 -6.19
N ALA A 106 -13.76 16.62 -5.96
CA ALA A 106 -12.83 16.79 -4.84
C ALA A 106 -12.01 18.10 -4.94
N ALA A 107 -11.80 18.74 -3.78
CA ALA A 107 -10.96 19.95 -3.70
C ALA A 107 -9.50 19.69 -4.13
N LEU A 108 -8.97 18.49 -3.92
CA LEU A 108 -7.65 18.07 -4.36
C LEU A 108 -7.42 18.31 -5.85
N LEU A 109 -8.44 18.13 -6.67
CA LEU A 109 -8.34 18.25 -8.14
C LEU A 109 -8.00 19.68 -8.59
N SER A 110 -8.39 20.69 -7.82
CA SER A 110 -8.10 22.09 -8.11
C SER A 110 -6.62 22.47 -8.01
N TYR A 111 -5.84 21.65 -7.27
CA TYR A 111 -4.40 21.85 -7.05
C TYR A 111 -3.55 20.81 -7.77
N SER A 112 -4.15 19.97 -8.60
CA SER A 112 -3.47 18.92 -9.37
C SER A 112 -3.32 19.34 -10.84
N ASP A 113 -2.13 19.19 -11.41
CA ASP A 113 -1.89 19.43 -12.85
C ASP A 113 -2.48 18.30 -13.70
N GLN A 114 -2.50 17.10 -13.14
CA GLN A 114 -3.15 15.91 -13.69
C GLN A 114 -3.93 15.22 -12.57
N ALA A 115 -5.04 14.56 -12.93
CA ALA A 115 -5.91 13.92 -11.94
C ALA A 115 -6.36 12.53 -12.39
N PHE A 116 -6.38 11.60 -11.46
CA PHE A 116 -7.00 10.29 -11.64
C PHE A 116 -8.20 10.18 -10.71
N VAL A 117 -9.39 10.11 -11.30
CA VAL A 117 -10.59 9.69 -10.58
C VAL A 117 -10.70 8.19 -10.75
N TYR A 118 -10.36 7.44 -9.70
CA TYR A 118 -10.27 6.00 -9.76
C TYR A 118 -11.58 5.30 -9.39
N GLU A 119 -11.75 4.10 -9.90
CA GLU A 119 -12.87 3.24 -9.55
C GLU A 119 -12.62 2.57 -8.20
N TRP A 120 -13.69 2.27 -7.46
CA TRP A 120 -13.63 1.63 -6.16
C TRP A 120 -14.82 0.70 -5.95
N GLY A 121 -14.57 -0.47 -5.38
CA GLY A 121 -15.60 -1.46 -5.08
C GLY A 121 -15.15 -2.89 -5.37
N ALA A 122 -15.92 -3.88 -4.87
CA ALA A 122 -15.57 -5.29 -4.96
C ALA A 122 -15.51 -5.84 -6.40
N ASP A 123 -16.26 -5.24 -7.32
CA ASP A 123 -16.32 -5.68 -8.72
C ASP A 123 -15.33 -4.93 -9.63
N THR A 124 -14.59 -3.97 -9.09
CA THR A 124 -13.61 -3.18 -9.84
C THR A 124 -12.37 -4.03 -10.17
N ASP A 125 -11.86 -3.90 -11.42
CA ASP A 125 -10.55 -4.47 -11.74
C ASP A 125 -9.48 -3.75 -10.92
N VAL A 126 -8.64 -4.52 -10.22
CA VAL A 126 -7.65 -4.01 -9.28
C VAL A 126 -6.65 -3.03 -9.92
N LYS A 127 -6.40 -3.13 -11.22
CA LYS A 127 -5.58 -2.15 -11.96
C LYS A 127 -6.14 -0.73 -11.95
N ASN A 128 -7.46 -0.57 -11.69
CA ASN A 128 -8.13 0.71 -11.58
C ASN A 128 -8.14 1.25 -10.13
N ASN A 129 -7.57 0.51 -9.18
CA ASN A 129 -7.45 0.93 -7.79
C ASN A 129 -6.23 1.84 -7.57
N PRO A 130 -6.23 2.71 -6.56
CA PRO A 130 -5.17 3.70 -6.37
C PRO A 130 -3.77 3.07 -6.23
N MET A 131 -3.63 1.97 -5.50
CA MET A 131 -2.33 1.31 -5.31
C MET A 131 -1.70 0.88 -6.64
N ALA A 132 -2.47 0.26 -7.54
CA ALA A 132 -1.98 -0.17 -8.84
C ALA A 132 -1.68 1.04 -9.75
N ILE A 133 -2.57 2.05 -9.78
CA ILE A 133 -2.36 3.27 -10.58
C ILE A 133 -1.09 4.01 -10.12
N ILE A 134 -0.87 4.16 -8.82
CA ILE A 134 0.31 4.83 -8.27
C ILE A 134 1.58 4.04 -8.62
N LEU A 135 1.54 2.71 -8.50
CA LEU A 135 2.66 1.86 -8.89
C LEU A 135 2.96 1.97 -10.39
N GLU A 136 1.94 1.95 -11.26
CA GLU A 136 2.12 2.19 -12.69
C GLU A 136 2.71 3.57 -13.00
N LEU A 137 2.26 4.63 -12.31
CA LEU A 137 2.79 5.98 -12.50
C LEU A 137 4.29 6.06 -12.19
N VAL A 138 4.76 5.42 -11.13
CA VAL A 138 6.19 5.45 -10.79
C VAL A 138 7.02 4.53 -11.69
N VAL A 139 6.46 3.41 -12.16
CA VAL A 139 7.10 2.55 -13.16
C VAL A 139 7.28 3.31 -14.47
N GLU A 140 6.26 4.03 -14.94
CA GLU A 140 6.35 4.89 -16.11
C GLU A 140 7.36 6.01 -15.92
N THR A 141 7.39 6.63 -14.73
CA THR A 141 8.37 7.67 -14.40
C THR A 141 9.79 7.14 -14.50
N LEU A 142 10.06 5.97 -13.93
CA LEU A 142 11.38 5.32 -14.06
C LEU A 142 11.71 5.00 -15.53
N ASN A 143 10.74 4.43 -16.24
CA ASN A 143 10.92 4.02 -17.63
C ASN A 143 11.28 5.19 -18.56
N VAL A 144 10.60 6.33 -18.44
CA VAL A 144 10.90 7.50 -19.31
C VAL A 144 12.16 8.25 -18.88
N THR A 145 12.55 8.19 -17.60
CA THR A 145 13.67 8.94 -17.04
C THR A 145 14.99 8.17 -17.14
N GLU A 146 14.99 6.89 -16.87
CA GLU A 146 16.19 6.06 -16.75
C GLU A 146 16.18 4.82 -17.68
N GLY A 147 14.98 4.44 -18.16
CA GLY A 147 14.73 3.15 -18.76
C GLY A 147 14.50 2.08 -17.68
N TYR A 148 13.54 1.19 -17.89
CA TYR A 148 13.28 0.07 -16.98
C TYR A 148 13.36 -1.26 -17.72
N ALA A 149 14.37 -2.06 -17.40
CA ALA A 149 14.67 -3.30 -18.12
C ALA A 149 13.53 -4.33 -18.07
N HIS A 150 12.74 -4.32 -17.00
CA HIS A 150 11.64 -5.29 -16.75
C HIS A 150 10.26 -4.69 -17.03
N TYR A 151 10.18 -3.60 -17.80
CA TYR A 151 8.91 -2.90 -18.07
C TYR A 151 7.85 -3.82 -18.68
N GLU A 152 8.18 -4.62 -19.69
CA GLU A 152 7.21 -5.54 -20.31
C GLU A 152 6.75 -6.63 -19.34
N ALA A 153 7.65 -7.15 -18.50
CA ALA A 153 7.30 -8.13 -17.46
C ALA A 153 6.35 -7.51 -16.43
N PHE A 154 6.56 -6.25 -16.06
CA PHE A 154 5.67 -5.51 -15.17
C PHE A 154 4.27 -5.33 -15.79
N GLN A 155 4.18 -4.89 -17.04
CA GLN A 155 2.89 -4.73 -17.74
C GLN A 155 2.12 -6.07 -17.87
N ASN A 156 2.83 -7.17 -18.10
CA ASN A 156 2.25 -8.50 -18.07
C ASN A 156 1.72 -8.87 -16.67
N GLY A 157 2.42 -8.47 -15.60
CA GLY A 157 1.99 -8.65 -14.22
C GLY A 157 0.68 -7.91 -13.91
N ILE A 158 0.57 -6.63 -14.31
CA ILE A 158 -0.67 -5.84 -14.21
C ILE A 158 -1.85 -6.56 -14.90
N GLY A 159 -1.61 -7.14 -16.07
CA GLY A 159 -2.66 -7.90 -16.79
C GLY A 159 -3.10 -9.18 -16.09
N LYS A 160 -2.26 -9.78 -15.23
CA LYS A 160 -2.54 -11.06 -14.55
C LYS A 160 -3.11 -10.88 -13.14
N ILE A 161 -2.74 -9.83 -12.42
CA ILE A 161 -2.95 -9.72 -10.97
C ILE A 161 -4.41 -9.82 -10.56
N ASN A 162 -5.34 -9.24 -11.31
CA ASN A 162 -6.77 -9.31 -11.00
C ASN A 162 -7.30 -10.76 -11.01
N GLY A 163 -6.85 -11.56 -11.97
CA GLY A 163 -7.22 -12.98 -12.06
C GLY A 163 -6.63 -13.81 -10.92
N ILE A 164 -5.42 -13.49 -10.46
CA ILE A 164 -4.77 -14.12 -9.32
C ILE A 164 -5.55 -13.80 -8.04
N ILE A 165 -5.90 -12.53 -7.83
CA ILE A 165 -6.67 -12.06 -6.68
C ILE A 165 -8.01 -12.79 -6.58
N LYS A 166 -8.80 -12.83 -7.66
CA LYS A 166 -10.12 -13.48 -7.66
C LYS A 166 -10.04 -14.96 -7.29
N LYS A 167 -8.99 -15.67 -7.73
CA LYS A 167 -8.76 -17.06 -7.31
C LYS A 167 -8.32 -17.16 -5.86
N GLY A 168 -7.43 -16.26 -5.42
CA GLY A 168 -6.96 -16.20 -4.05
C GLY A 168 -8.09 -15.93 -3.05
N GLU A 169 -9.00 -15.00 -3.36
CA GLU A 169 -10.18 -14.71 -2.53
C GLU A 169 -11.06 -15.96 -2.35
N GLN A 170 -11.31 -16.70 -3.42
CA GLN A 170 -12.04 -17.97 -3.35
C GLN A 170 -11.31 -19.03 -2.53
N GLN A 171 -9.98 -19.11 -2.67
CA GLN A 171 -9.15 -20.07 -1.94
C GLN A 171 -9.15 -19.81 -0.43
N VAL A 172 -9.16 -18.53 0.01
CA VAL A 172 -9.13 -18.19 1.44
C VAL A 172 -10.51 -18.14 2.09
N ALA A 173 -11.60 -18.23 1.35
CA ALA A 173 -12.96 -17.96 1.82
C ALA A 173 -13.37 -18.78 3.07
N GLU A 174 -13.07 -20.08 3.13
CA GLU A 174 -13.36 -20.90 4.31
C GLU A 174 -12.36 -20.64 5.44
N ARG A 175 -11.09 -20.52 5.11
CA ARG A 175 -10.02 -20.23 6.06
C ARG A 175 -10.24 -18.91 6.79
N THR A 176 -10.77 -17.89 6.13
CA THR A 176 -11.06 -16.61 6.78
C THR A 176 -12.18 -16.70 7.82
N LYS A 177 -13.15 -17.61 7.63
CA LYS A 177 -14.18 -17.88 8.64
C LYS A 177 -13.58 -18.57 9.87
N GLU A 178 -12.73 -19.57 9.66
CA GLU A 178 -12.01 -20.24 10.75
C GLU A 178 -11.12 -19.26 11.52
N PHE A 179 -10.39 -18.40 10.79
CA PHE A 179 -9.61 -17.31 11.37
C PHE A 179 -10.50 -16.40 12.24
N ALA A 180 -11.61 -15.92 11.70
CA ALA A 180 -12.48 -14.99 12.39
C ALA A 180 -13.04 -15.61 13.69
N GLU A 181 -13.51 -16.86 13.66
CA GLU A 181 -13.98 -17.56 14.86
C GLU A 181 -12.88 -17.77 15.90
N LYS A 182 -11.68 -18.13 15.46
CA LYS A 182 -10.52 -18.38 16.34
C LYS A 182 -10.06 -17.11 17.05
N TYR A 183 -10.10 -15.96 16.35
CA TYR A 183 -9.46 -14.74 16.81
C TYR A 183 -10.45 -13.62 17.20
N LYS A 184 -11.76 -13.86 17.20
CA LYS A 184 -12.79 -12.82 17.48
C LYS A 184 -12.67 -12.13 18.82
N ASP A 185 -12.16 -12.82 19.83
CA ASP A 185 -12.06 -12.35 21.21
C ASP A 185 -10.67 -11.81 21.55
N GLU A 186 -9.73 -11.80 20.59
CA GLU A 186 -8.40 -11.25 20.78
C GLU A 186 -8.41 -9.71 20.79
N GLU A 187 -7.59 -9.12 21.64
CA GLU A 187 -7.51 -7.67 21.80
C GLU A 187 -6.25 -7.05 21.21
N LEU A 188 -5.26 -7.88 20.85
CA LEU A 188 -3.97 -7.45 20.31
C LEU A 188 -3.55 -8.37 19.16
N PHE A 189 -2.99 -7.79 18.10
CA PHE A 189 -2.39 -8.53 16.99
C PHE A 189 -1.03 -7.95 16.61
N TYR A 190 -0.08 -8.83 16.29
CA TYR A 190 1.14 -8.45 15.59
C TYR A 190 1.08 -8.91 14.15
N ILE A 191 1.34 -7.97 13.21
CA ILE A 191 1.31 -8.24 11.78
C ILE A 191 2.73 -8.14 11.22
N LEU A 192 3.26 -9.25 10.71
CA LEU A 192 4.60 -9.32 10.17
C LEU A 192 4.56 -9.33 8.64
N SER A 193 5.49 -8.65 8.04
CA SER A 193 5.81 -8.75 6.61
C SER A 193 7.16 -8.11 6.32
N SER A 194 7.63 -8.22 5.09
CA SER A 194 8.87 -7.60 4.64
C SER A 194 8.74 -6.97 3.26
N GLY A 195 9.78 -6.28 2.79
CA GLY A 195 9.86 -5.73 1.45
C GLY A 195 8.69 -4.83 1.08
N ALA A 196 8.20 -4.98 -0.13
CA ALA A 196 7.10 -4.18 -0.67
C ALA A 196 5.82 -4.25 0.18
N SER A 197 5.57 -5.39 0.85
CA SER A 197 4.32 -5.62 1.60
C SER A 197 4.35 -5.14 3.04
N TYR A 198 5.48 -4.68 3.55
CA TYR A 198 5.51 -4.13 4.92
C TYR A 198 4.53 -2.97 5.10
N GLY A 199 4.40 -2.10 4.09
CA GLY A 199 3.40 -1.03 4.10
C GLY A 199 1.97 -1.55 4.21
N HIS A 200 1.68 -2.74 3.63
CA HIS A 200 0.35 -3.35 3.78
C HIS A 200 0.14 -3.94 5.18
N ALA A 201 1.15 -4.57 5.79
CA ALA A 201 1.08 -5.01 7.20
C ALA A 201 0.78 -3.82 8.13
N TYR A 202 1.45 -2.68 7.92
CA TYR A 202 1.15 -1.43 8.61
C TYR A 202 -0.30 -0.98 8.37
N GLY A 203 -0.75 -0.97 7.12
CA GLY A 203 -2.12 -0.56 6.76
C GLY A 203 -3.19 -1.45 7.36
N PHE A 204 -2.98 -2.77 7.38
CA PHE A 204 -3.91 -3.70 8.01
C PHE A 204 -4.00 -3.46 9.52
N ALA A 205 -2.87 -3.20 10.19
CA ALA A 205 -2.85 -2.85 11.61
C ALA A 205 -3.66 -1.58 11.88
N ILE A 206 -3.34 -0.45 11.23
CA ILE A 206 -3.94 0.84 11.59
C ILE A 206 -5.35 1.03 11.03
N CYS A 207 -5.62 0.60 9.80
CA CYS A 207 -6.93 0.81 9.17
C CYS A 207 -7.91 -0.32 9.50
N SER A 208 -7.52 -1.59 9.28
CA SER A 208 -8.45 -2.70 9.44
C SER A 208 -8.68 -3.06 10.92
N LEU A 209 -7.62 -3.18 11.71
CA LEU A 209 -7.76 -3.59 13.09
C LEU A 209 -8.03 -2.42 14.04
N MET A 210 -7.21 -1.36 14.06
CA MET A 210 -7.41 -0.25 14.98
C MET A 210 -8.61 0.61 14.62
N GLU A 211 -8.72 1.06 13.36
CA GLU A 211 -9.78 1.97 12.94
C GLU A 211 -11.14 1.29 12.83
N MET A 212 -11.20 0.16 12.09
CA MET A 212 -12.46 -0.49 11.74
C MET A 212 -12.93 -1.47 12.80
N GLN A 213 -12.05 -2.07 13.60
CA GLN A 213 -12.39 -3.09 14.58
C GLN A 213 -12.09 -2.71 16.04
N TRP A 214 -11.42 -1.57 16.27
CA TRP A 214 -11.01 -1.06 17.58
C TRP A 214 -10.16 -2.06 18.38
N LEU A 215 -9.34 -2.84 17.66
CA LEU A 215 -8.37 -3.78 18.20
C LEU A 215 -6.99 -3.15 18.25
N ASN A 216 -6.21 -3.46 19.27
CA ASN A 216 -4.81 -3.06 19.29
C ASN A 216 -4.05 -3.85 18.23
N ALA A 217 -3.14 -3.21 17.53
CA ALA A 217 -2.30 -3.88 16.57
C ALA A 217 -0.97 -3.17 16.36
N ALA A 218 0.07 -3.93 16.03
CA ALA A 218 1.35 -3.38 15.62
C ALA A 218 1.89 -4.15 14.41
N SER A 219 2.45 -3.41 13.45
CA SER A 219 3.20 -4.01 12.35
C SER A 219 4.66 -4.17 12.72
N ILE A 220 5.24 -5.31 12.37
CA ILE A 220 6.66 -5.63 12.61
C ILE A 220 7.28 -6.03 11.28
N HIS A 221 8.37 -5.35 10.89
CA HIS A 221 9.14 -5.77 9.73
C HIS A 221 9.85 -7.10 10.02
N SER A 222 9.68 -8.12 9.18
CA SER A 222 10.24 -9.45 9.44
C SER A 222 11.76 -9.42 9.63
N GLY A 223 12.46 -8.48 8.99
CA GLY A 223 13.90 -8.25 9.18
C GLY A 223 14.26 -7.67 10.55
N GLU A 224 13.36 -6.92 11.19
CA GLU A 224 13.54 -6.35 12.53
C GLU A 224 13.00 -7.24 13.65
N TYR A 225 12.22 -8.26 13.31
CA TYR A 225 11.55 -9.11 14.29
C TYR A 225 12.52 -9.68 15.34
N PHE A 226 13.71 -10.11 14.92
CA PHE A 226 14.75 -10.69 15.77
C PHE A 226 15.62 -9.67 16.53
N HIS A 227 15.29 -8.39 16.44
CA HIS A 227 16.04 -7.30 17.08
C HIS A 227 15.20 -6.60 18.16
N GLY A 228 14.48 -7.41 18.94
CA GLY A 228 13.64 -6.96 20.06
C GLY A 228 12.23 -7.55 20.01
N PRO A 229 11.45 -7.33 18.94
CA PRO A 229 10.04 -7.74 18.90
C PRO A 229 9.77 -9.23 19.14
N PHE A 230 10.71 -10.12 18.82
CA PHE A 230 10.53 -11.57 19.06
C PHE A 230 10.41 -11.96 20.55
N GLU A 231 10.82 -11.08 21.47
CA GLU A 231 10.71 -11.30 22.92
C GLU A 231 9.24 -11.29 23.41
N VAL A 232 8.29 -10.75 22.64
CA VAL A 232 6.86 -10.83 22.97
C VAL A 232 6.19 -12.09 22.44
N THR A 233 6.96 -12.99 21.83
CA THR A 233 6.40 -14.21 21.24
C THR A 233 6.13 -15.23 22.32
N ASP A 234 4.88 -15.66 22.43
CA ASP A 234 4.43 -16.72 23.27
C ASP A 234 3.28 -17.51 22.60
N LYS A 235 2.70 -18.44 23.32
CA LYS A 235 1.61 -19.29 22.80
C LYS A 235 0.28 -18.57 22.69
N GLU A 236 0.08 -17.50 23.44
CA GLU A 236 -1.19 -16.78 23.54
C GLU A 236 -1.27 -15.56 22.63
N THR A 237 -0.15 -15.02 22.24
CA THR A 237 -0.08 -13.81 21.39
C THR A 237 -0.39 -14.14 19.92
N PRO A 238 -1.39 -13.50 19.32
CA PRO A 238 -1.75 -13.70 17.91
C PRO A 238 -0.82 -12.97 16.95
N PHE A 239 -0.32 -13.71 15.98
CA PHE A 239 0.52 -13.22 14.88
C PHE A 239 -0.14 -13.47 13.54
N ILE A 240 -0.08 -12.48 12.65
CA ILE A 240 -0.43 -12.61 11.24
C ILE A 240 0.86 -12.37 10.45
N LEU A 241 1.28 -13.35 9.65
CA LEU A 241 2.48 -13.24 8.80
C LEU A 241 2.06 -13.20 7.33
N LEU A 242 2.31 -12.06 6.68
CA LEU A 242 2.13 -11.90 5.25
C LEU A 242 3.45 -12.24 4.55
N MET A 243 3.54 -13.43 3.97
CA MET A 243 4.75 -13.93 3.33
C MET A 243 4.84 -13.50 1.87
N ASN A 244 5.84 -12.70 1.56
CA ASN A 244 6.11 -12.24 0.20
C ASN A 244 6.62 -13.36 -0.72
N GLU A 245 6.43 -13.17 -2.02
CA GLU A 245 7.24 -13.80 -3.06
C GLU A 245 8.21 -12.75 -3.62
N GLY A 246 9.49 -13.11 -3.77
CA GLY A 246 10.55 -12.23 -4.24
C GLY A 246 11.74 -12.15 -3.27
N ARG A 247 12.55 -11.11 -3.42
CA ARG A 247 13.87 -10.96 -2.77
C ARG A 247 13.85 -11.03 -1.25
N THR A 248 12.78 -10.59 -0.60
CA THR A 248 12.69 -10.54 0.88
C THR A 248 12.02 -11.77 1.50
N ARG A 249 11.58 -12.75 0.70
CA ARG A 249 10.91 -13.95 1.19
C ARG A 249 11.67 -14.68 2.31
N ALA A 250 13.00 -14.73 2.22
CA ALA A 250 13.83 -15.40 3.23
C ALA A 250 13.69 -14.79 4.65
N LEU A 251 13.35 -13.50 4.74
CA LEU A 251 13.08 -12.83 6.03
C LEU A 251 11.79 -13.35 6.65
N ASP A 252 10.75 -13.50 5.83
CA ASP A 252 9.45 -14.01 6.26
C ASP A 252 9.51 -15.51 6.60
N GLU A 253 10.28 -16.31 5.85
CA GLU A 253 10.52 -17.72 6.14
C GLU A 253 11.24 -17.93 7.49
N ARG A 254 12.21 -17.06 7.81
CA ARG A 254 12.87 -17.07 9.11
C ARG A 254 11.89 -16.77 10.23
N ALA A 255 11.03 -15.76 10.07
CA ALA A 255 9.99 -15.43 11.03
C ALA A 255 8.99 -16.58 11.19
N LYS A 256 8.49 -17.17 10.08
CA LYS A 256 7.60 -18.33 10.08
C LYS A 256 8.18 -19.51 10.88
N THR A 257 9.46 -19.79 10.65
CA THR A 257 10.15 -20.90 11.34
C THR A 257 10.20 -20.70 12.84
N PHE A 258 10.49 -19.48 13.29
CA PHE A 258 10.53 -19.16 14.72
C PHE A 258 9.11 -19.18 15.33
N LEU A 259 8.15 -18.53 14.70
CA LEU A 259 6.76 -18.53 15.14
C LEU A 259 6.20 -19.96 15.25
N GLY A 260 6.54 -20.86 14.33
CA GLY A 260 6.14 -22.26 14.36
C GLY A 260 6.71 -23.07 15.53
N GLN A 261 7.76 -22.57 16.19
CA GLN A 261 8.35 -23.21 17.37
C GLN A 261 7.81 -22.67 18.69
N TYR A 262 7.47 -21.39 18.75
CA TYR A 262 7.22 -20.67 20.01
C TYR A 262 5.82 -20.07 20.14
N ALA A 263 5.05 -19.95 19.06
CA ALA A 263 3.69 -19.43 19.06
C ALA A 263 2.66 -20.49 18.67
N GLU A 264 1.43 -20.40 19.18
CA GLU A 264 0.31 -21.28 18.83
C GLU A 264 -0.78 -20.53 18.03
N LYS A 265 -0.81 -19.21 18.13
CA LYS A 265 -1.77 -18.34 17.44
C LYS A 265 -1.13 -17.65 16.26
N VAL A 266 -0.88 -18.38 15.18
CA VAL A 266 -0.23 -17.86 13.97
C VAL A 266 -1.13 -18.06 12.76
N GLU A 267 -1.41 -16.99 12.04
CA GLU A 267 -2.04 -16.99 10.72
C GLU A 267 -1.00 -16.61 9.67
N VAL A 268 -0.72 -17.52 8.73
CA VAL A 268 0.26 -17.29 7.66
C VAL A 268 -0.47 -17.12 6.33
N VAL A 269 -0.39 -15.97 5.71
CA VAL A 269 -0.91 -15.70 4.36
C VAL A 269 0.27 -15.65 3.40
N ASP A 270 0.45 -16.70 2.60
CA ASP A 270 1.59 -16.84 1.69
C ASP A 270 1.19 -16.47 0.25
N ALA A 271 1.77 -15.41 -0.28
CA ALA A 271 1.51 -14.94 -1.63
C ALA A 271 1.79 -16.01 -2.70
N LYS A 272 2.80 -16.87 -2.49
CA LYS A 272 3.13 -17.97 -3.39
C LYS A 272 2.03 -19.01 -3.46
N GLU A 273 1.45 -19.39 -2.31
CA GLU A 273 0.32 -20.32 -2.24
C GLU A 273 -0.92 -19.76 -2.93
N LEU A 274 -1.06 -18.43 -2.99
CA LEU A 274 -2.14 -17.71 -3.68
C LEU A 274 -1.88 -17.53 -5.19
N GLY A 275 -0.76 -18.06 -5.70
CA GLY A 275 -0.46 -18.14 -7.14
C GLY A 275 0.22 -16.90 -7.72
N ILE A 276 0.77 -15.97 -6.91
CA ILE A 276 1.46 -14.78 -7.40
C ILE A 276 2.73 -15.12 -8.19
N ASN A 277 3.34 -16.27 -7.92
CA ASN A 277 4.52 -16.80 -8.62
C ASN A 277 4.27 -17.16 -10.11
N THR A 278 3.08 -16.91 -10.64
CA THR A 278 2.80 -16.90 -12.07
C THR A 278 3.16 -15.59 -12.76
N ILE A 279 3.48 -14.56 -11.99
CA ILE A 279 4.11 -13.31 -12.44
C ILE A 279 5.62 -13.54 -12.50
N ALA A 280 6.30 -12.90 -13.44
CA ALA A 280 7.74 -13.05 -13.63
C ALA A 280 8.55 -12.65 -12.38
N ASP A 281 9.58 -13.44 -12.07
CA ASP A 281 10.37 -13.32 -10.83
C ASP A 281 11.00 -11.92 -10.66
N GLU A 282 11.35 -11.26 -11.77
CA GLU A 282 11.98 -9.94 -11.78
C GLU A 282 11.07 -8.81 -11.27
N VAL A 283 9.74 -9.04 -11.24
CA VAL A 283 8.77 -8.02 -10.88
C VAL A 283 7.72 -8.49 -9.85
N VAL A 284 7.70 -9.78 -9.54
CA VAL A 284 6.66 -10.39 -8.70
C VAL A 284 6.50 -9.71 -7.35
N GLU A 285 7.60 -9.27 -6.74
CA GLU A 285 7.58 -8.67 -5.40
C GLU A 285 6.77 -7.38 -5.31
N PHE A 286 6.67 -6.61 -6.40
CA PHE A 286 5.90 -5.37 -6.43
C PHE A 286 4.40 -5.60 -6.47
N PHE A 287 3.95 -6.81 -6.77
CA PHE A 287 2.53 -7.20 -6.82
C PHE A 287 2.01 -7.80 -5.52
N ASN A 288 2.89 -8.22 -4.60
CA ASN A 288 2.45 -8.76 -3.31
C ASN A 288 1.52 -7.81 -2.53
N PRO A 289 1.80 -6.48 -2.42
CA PRO A 289 0.91 -5.58 -1.68
C PRO A 289 -0.48 -5.48 -2.30
N ILE A 290 -0.58 -5.51 -3.63
CA ILE A 290 -1.85 -5.46 -4.37
C ILE A 290 -2.66 -6.73 -4.08
N LEU A 291 -2.02 -7.90 -4.07
CA LEU A 291 -2.63 -9.17 -3.70
C LEU A 291 -3.10 -9.14 -2.24
N PHE A 292 -2.20 -8.80 -1.31
CA PHE A 292 -2.53 -8.80 0.11
C PHE A 292 -3.62 -7.81 0.47
N TYR A 293 -3.69 -6.66 -0.20
CA TYR A 293 -4.79 -5.72 0.02
C TYR A 293 -6.15 -6.40 -0.15
N SER A 294 -6.38 -7.08 -1.28
CA SER A 294 -7.65 -7.76 -1.58
C SER A 294 -7.89 -8.95 -0.66
N ILE A 295 -6.87 -9.80 -0.47
CA ILE A 295 -6.99 -10.98 0.40
C ILE A 295 -7.31 -10.57 1.84
N MET A 296 -6.60 -9.58 2.39
CA MET A 296 -6.83 -9.13 3.76
C MET A 296 -8.16 -8.38 3.94
N CYS A 297 -8.78 -7.89 2.86
CA CYS A 297 -10.16 -7.42 2.89
C CYS A 297 -11.14 -8.56 3.22
N VAL A 298 -10.92 -9.78 2.71
CA VAL A 298 -11.74 -10.95 3.05
C VAL A 298 -11.58 -11.31 4.54
N TYR A 299 -10.35 -11.31 5.06
CA TYR A 299 -10.06 -11.54 6.48
C TYR A 299 -10.76 -10.53 7.39
N ARG A 300 -10.63 -9.22 7.10
CA ARG A 300 -11.24 -8.18 7.93
C ARG A 300 -12.77 -8.24 7.89
N SER A 301 -13.36 -8.57 6.74
CA SER A 301 -14.82 -8.69 6.61
C SER A 301 -15.35 -9.87 7.45
N ALA A 302 -14.72 -11.03 7.34
CA ALA A 302 -15.07 -12.19 8.15
C ALA A 302 -14.95 -11.90 9.66
N LEU A 303 -13.89 -11.20 10.08
CA LEU A 303 -13.69 -10.81 11.48
C LEU A 303 -14.78 -9.82 11.95
N ALA A 304 -15.13 -8.84 11.12
CA ALA A 304 -16.18 -7.88 11.42
C ALA A 304 -17.55 -8.54 11.61
N ASP A 305 -17.88 -9.50 10.75
CA ASP A 305 -19.13 -10.24 10.80
C ASP A 305 -19.27 -11.04 12.11
N VAL A 306 -18.25 -11.81 12.47
CA VAL A 306 -18.25 -12.65 13.68
C VAL A 306 -18.25 -11.80 14.95
N ARG A 307 -17.53 -10.67 14.95
CA ARG A 307 -17.52 -9.72 16.07
C ARG A 307 -18.78 -8.87 16.17
N ASN A 308 -19.68 -8.94 15.19
CA ASN A 308 -20.83 -8.07 15.06
C ASN A 308 -20.43 -6.57 15.18
N HIS A 309 -19.31 -6.23 14.53
CA HIS A 309 -18.72 -4.89 14.53
C HIS A 309 -18.52 -4.41 13.08
N PRO A 310 -19.52 -3.76 12.46
CA PRO A 310 -19.48 -3.34 11.07
C PRO A 310 -18.25 -2.47 10.74
N LEU A 311 -17.69 -2.67 9.56
CA LEU A 311 -16.46 -1.99 9.11
C LEU A 311 -16.56 -0.45 9.07
N GLU A 312 -17.77 0.09 8.94
CA GLU A 312 -18.06 1.53 8.90
C GLU A 312 -18.18 2.15 10.30
N THR A 313 -18.15 1.33 11.35
CA THR A 313 -18.29 1.82 12.73
C THR A 313 -17.08 2.68 13.09
N ARG A 314 -17.35 3.95 13.47
CA ARG A 314 -16.33 4.91 13.90
C ARG A 314 -16.67 5.45 15.29
N ARG A 315 -15.64 5.71 16.09
CA ARG A 315 -15.79 6.36 17.40
C ARG A 315 -15.65 7.87 17.28
N TYR A 316 -14.65 8.32 16.56
CA TYR A 316 -14.26 9.74 16.43
C TYR A 316 -14.24 10.24 15.00
N MET A 317 -13.69 9.46 14.05
CA MET A 317 -13.49 9.86 12.66
C MET A 317 -14.81 10.29 12.01
N GLY A 318 -14.86 11.53 11.51
CA GLY A 318 -16.04 12.14 10.92
C GLY A 318 -17.17 12.46 11.90
N LYS A 319 -16.95 12.33 13.23
CA LYS A 319 -17.96 12.61 14.27
C LYS A 319 -17.58 13.74 15.23
N VAL A 320 -16.32 14.00 15.39
CA VAL A 320 -15.79 15.10 16.23
C VAL A 320 -14.81 15.95 15.43
N SER A 321 -14.57 17.16 15.88
CA SER A 321 -13.50 18.01 15.33
C SER A 321 -12.15 17.61 15.91
N TYR A 322 -11.11 17.54 15.10
CA TYR A 322 -9.73 17.25 15.49
C TYR A 322 -8.74 17.95 14.55
#